data_70ab54709b1ab74b3a3e59cc6eeec63a
#
_entry.id   70ab54709b1ab74b3a3e59cc6eeec63a
#
_cell.length_a   1.000
_cell.length_b   1.000
_cell.length_c   1.000
_cell.angle_alpha   90.00
_cell.angle_beta   90.00
_cell.angle_gamma   90.00
#
_symmetry.space_group_name_H-M   'P 1'
#
loop_
_entity.id
_entity.type
_entity.pdbx_description
1 polymer ?
#
loop_
_entity_poly.entity_id
_entity_poly.type
_entity_poly.pdbx_seq_one_letter_code
_entity_poly.pdbx_strand_id
1 'polypeptide(L)'
;MTLIFYSWTALSGASEASVAMGITDDRARAMRAGEESLGSGQAVVVIIEAVRPAMAPRTLAPCYVRTGVGWLGQRTGTGEVTWNRYFPPAAPDDGQAPGRIGT
;
A
#
# COMPACT_ATOMS: atom_id res chain seq x y z
N MET A 1 16.26 16.28 3.80
CA MET A 1 15.18 15.59 4.49
C MET A 1 14.39 14.77 3.50
N THR A 2 14.13 13.53 3.82
CA THR A 2 13.40 12.65 2.91
C THR A 2 11.91 12.76 3.18
N LEU A 3 11.15 12.96 2.11
CA LEU A 3 9.72 13.06 2.23
C LEU A 3 9.13 11.67 2.04
N ILE A 4 8.32 11.24 2.99
CA ILE A 4 7.70 9.92 2.94
C ILE A 4 6.20 10.08 2.92
N PHE A 5 5.56 9.35 2.03
CA PHE A 5 4.11 9.26 1.97
C PHE A 5 3.69 7.83 2.27
N TYR A 6 2.41 7.65 2.53
CA TYR A 6 1.86 6.34 2.86
C TYR A 6 0.72 6.06 1.91
N SER A 7 0.91 5.05 1.09
CA SER A 7 -0.09 4.59 0.15
C SER A 7 -0.87 3.48 0.82
N TRP A 8 -2.19 3.54 0.79
CA TRP A 8 -2.99 2.48 1.39
C TRP A 8 -3.97 1.94 0.37
N THR A 9 -4.19 0.63 0.44
CA THR A 9 -5.09 -0.06 -0.48
C THR A 9 -5.92 -1.04 0.33
N ALA A 10 -7.23 -0.94 0.19
CA ALA A 10 -8.15 -1.85 0.85
C ALA A 10 -8.64 -2.86 -0.18
N LEU A 11 -8.56 -4.14 0.15
CA LEU A 11 -8.87 -5.21 -0.77
C LEU A 11 -10.06 -6.02 -0.27
N SER A 12 -10.96 -6.36 -1.18
CA SER A 12 -12.07 -7.23 -0.84
C SER A 12 -11.60 -8.68 -0.91
N GLY A 13 -12.25 -9.53 -0.15
CA GLY A 13 -11.85 -10.94 -0.13
C GLY A 13 -12.33 -11.72 -1.31
N ALA A 14 -13.41 -11.27 -1.93
CA ALA A 14 -14.03 -12.08 -2.96
C ALA A 14 -13.22 -12.12 -4.24
N SER A 15 -12.64 -11.00 -4.61
CA SER A 15 -11.93 -10.91 -5.88
C SER A 15 -10.58 -10.26 -5.74
N GLU A 16 -10.17 -10.00 -4.53
CA GLU A 16 -8.92 -9.29 -4.28
C GLU A 16 -8.89 -7.95 -5.01
N ALA A 17 -10.06 -7.45 -5.30
CA ALA A 17 -10.15 -6.18 -5.98
C ALA A 17 -9.98 -5.05 -4.99
N SER A 18 -9.39 -3.98 -5.45
CA SER A 18 -9.24 -2.79 -4.65
C SER A 18 -10.59 -2.13 -4.50
N VAL A 19 -11.06 -1.98 -3.28
CA VAL A 19 -12.34 -1.32 -3.02
C VAL A 19 -12.14 0.12 -2.57
N ALA A 20 -10.95 0.47 -2.13
CA ALA A 20 -10.62 1.84 -1.76
C ALA A 20 -9.12 1.97 -1.74
N MET A 21 -8.62 3.15 -2.01
CA MET A 21 -7.20 3.41 -1.96
C MET A 21 -6.97 4.90 -1.76
N GLY A 22 -5.79 5.25 -1.32
CA GLY A 22 -5.44 6.63 -1.14
C GLY A 22 -3.98 6.79 -0.81
N ILE A 23 -3.56 8.03 -0.68
CA ILE A 23 -2.19 8.34 -0.32
C ILE A 23 -2.21 9.55 0.59
N THR A 24 -1.35 9.54 1.60
CA THR A 24 -1.29 10.62 2.57
C THR A 24 0.12 10.71 3.11
N ASP A 25 0.47 11.84 3.67
CA ASP A 25 1.77 12.00 4.31
C ASP A 25 1.73 11.65 5.79
N ASP A 26 0.61 11.13 6.28
CA ASP A 26 0.43 10.83 7.68
C ASP A 26 0.06 9.35 7.83
N ARG A 27 0.96 8.58 8.44
CA ARG A 27 0.72 7.15 8.59
C ARG A 27 -0.53 6.85 9.42
N ALA A 28 -0.75 7.64 10.46
CA ALA A 28 -1.93 7.40 11.31
C ALA A 28 -3.21 7.62 10.53
N ARG A 29 -3.21 8.57 9.61
CA ARG A 29 -4.38 8.81 8.78
C ARG A 29 -4.60 7.65 7.82
N ALA A 30 -3.53 7.10 7.26
CA ALA A 30 -3.64 5.94 6.39
C ALA A 30 -4.20 4.74 7.16
N MET A 31 -3.71 4.52 8.38
CA MET A 31 -4.20 3.42 9.18
C MET A 31 -5.67 3.60 9.55
N ARG A 32 -6.06 4.83 9.86
CA ARG A 32 -7.45 5.10 10.20
C ARG A 32 -8.37 4.85 9.00
N ALA A 33 -7.94 5.27 7.82
CA ALA A 33 -8.73 5.01 6.62
C ALA A 33 -8.86 3.51 6.36
N GLY A 34 -7.78 2.78 6.57
CA GLY A 34 -7.82 1.33 6.42
C GLY A 34 -8.73 0.67 7.42
N GLU A 35 -8.68 1.14 8.68
CA GLU A 35 -9.53 0.57 9.71
C GLU A 35 -11.00 0.81 9.41
N GLU A 36 -11.32 1.95 8.82
CA GLU A 36 -12.69 2.22 8.42
C GLU A 36 -13.16 1.25 7.35
N SER A 37 -12.30 0.96 6.39
CA SER A 37 -12.65 0.01 5.33
C SER A 37 -12.84 -1.40 5.88
N LEU A 38 -12.00 -1.78 6.84
CA LEU A 38 -12.15 -3.10 7.47
C LEU A 38 -13.39 -3.15 8.34
N GLY A 39 -13.65 -2.07 9.06
CA GLY A 39 -14.80 -2.04 9.97
C GLY A 39 -16.13 -2.04 9.25
N SER A 40 -16.18 -1.46 8.06
CA SER A 40 -17.42 -1.45 7.30
C SER A 40 -17.70 -2.77 6.60
N GLY A 41 -16.75 -3.67 6.60
CA GLY A 41 -16.91 -4.95 5.93
C GLY A 41 -16.61 -4.92 4.46
N GLN A 42 -16.27 -3.77 3.91
CA GLN A 42 -15.96 -3.68 2.49
C GLN A 42 -14.64 -4.35 2.17
N ALA A 43 -13.71 -4.31 3.09
CA ALA A 43 -12.39 -4.87 2.87
C ALA A 43 -12.10 -5.95 3.90
N VAL A 44 -11.26 -6.90 3.52
CA VAL A 44 -10.78 -7.94 4.44
C VAL A 44 -9.31 -7.73 4.76
N VAL A 45 -8.60 -7.02 3.91
CA VAL A 45 -7.17 -6.75 4.09
C VAL A 45 -6.89 -5.33 3.64
N VAL A 46 -6.03 -4.65 4.38
CA VAL A 46 -5.54 -3.33 3.98
C VAL A 46 -4.04 -3.37 3.99
N ILE A 47 -3.42 -2.89 2.93
CA ILE A 47 -1.98 -2.82 2.83
C ILE A 47 -1.58 -1.35 2.81
N ILE A 48 -0.66 -0.98 3.69
CA ILE A 48 -0.10 0.36 3.72
C ILE A 48 1.38 0.24 3.39
N GLU A 49 1.84 1.04 2.45
CA GLU A 49 3.23 1.05 2.05
C GLU A 49 3.81 2.44 2.20
N ALA A 50 4.98 2.52 2.79
CA ALA A 50 5.72 3.78 2.83
C ALA A 50 6.38 3.96 1.48
N VAL A 51 6.16 5.11 0.86
CA VAL A 51 6.66 5.38 -0.48
C VAL A 51 7.33 6.74 -0.49
N ARG A 52 8.21 6.94 -1.46
CA ARG A 52 8.88 8.22 -1.66
C ARG A 52 8.41 8.82 -2.96
N PRO A 53 8.18 10.12 -3.00
CA PRO A 53 7.84 10.74 -4.27
C PRO A 53 9.07 10.83 -5.16
N ALA A 54 8.85 10.71 -6.45
CA ALA A 54 9.88 10.87 -7.45
C ALA A 54 9.21 11.43 -8.69
N MET A 55 10.03 12.00 -9.58
CA MET A 55 9.48 12.51 -10.84
C MET A 55 9.95 11.61 -11.95
N ALA A 56 9.02 11.22 -12.79
CA ALA A 56 9.39 10.48 -13.97
C ALA A 56 10.06 11.44 -14.95
N PRO A 57 11.29 11.16 -15.35
CA PRO A 57 12.04 12.15 -16.13
C PRO A 57 11.40 12.52 -17.44
N ARG A 58 10.71 11.61 -18.06
CA ARG A 58 10.15 11.87 -19.38
C ARG A 58 8.76 12.42 -19.35
N THR A 59 8.01 12.15 -18.32
CA THR A 59 6.62 12.58 -18.26
C THR A 59 6.43 13.77 -17.37
N LEU A 60 7.42 14.10 -16.57
CA LEU A 60 7.33 15.16 -15.58
C LEU A 60 6.17 14.95 -14.63
N ALA A 61 5.67 13.73 -14.57
CA ALA A 61 4.57 13.40 -13.69
C ALA A 61 5.12 12.86 -12.39
N PRO A 62 4.50 13.17 -11.25
CA PRO A 62 4.95 12.59 -10.00
C PRO A 62 4.67 11.10 -9.98
N CYS A 63 5.55 10.36 -9.39
CA CYS A 63 5.35 8.95 -9.17
C CYS A 63 5.88 8.62 -7.78
N TYR A 64 5.56 7.42 -7.32
CA TYR A 64 5.94 7.01 -5.97
C TYR A 64 6.70 5.71 -6.04
N VAL A 65 7.80 5.66 -5.29
CA VAL A 65 8.69 4.51 -5.28
C VAL A 65 8.56 3.82 -3.93
N ARG A 66 8.38 2.52 -3.96
CA ARG A 66 8.26 1.73 -2.75
C ARG A 66 9.57 1.74 -1.97
N THR A 67 9.47 1.87 -0.66
CA THR A 67 10.65 1.82 0.19
C THR A 67 10.91 0.41 0.71
N GLY A 68 9.96 -0.50 0.57
CA GLY A 68 10.09 -1.83 1.10
C GLY A 68 9.56 -1.96 2.51
N VAL A 69 8.94 -0.92 3.04
CA VAL A 69 8.39 -0.94 4.38
C VAL A 69 6.89 -0.76 4.28
N GLY A 70 6.15 -1.55 5.02
CA GLY A 70 4.71 -1.45 5.00
C GLY A 70 4.06 -2.14 6.18
N TRP A 71 2.75 -2.14 6.17
CA TRP A 71 1.94 -2.72 7.23
C TRP A 71 0.73 -3.39 6.61
N LEU A 72 0.36 -4.53 7.18
CA LEU A 72 -0.80 -5.28 6.73
C LEU A 72 -1.83 -5.26 7.84
N GLY A 73 -3.02 -4.78 7.54
CA GLY A 73 -4.12 -4.74 8.49
C GLY A 73 -5.17 -5.76 8.14
N GLN A 74 -5.67 -6.46 9.14
CA GLN A 74 -6.71 -7.46 8.96
C GLN A 74 -7.67 -7.38 10.13
N ARG A 75 -8.92 -7.70 9.88
CA ARG A 75 -9.89 -7.79 10.94
C ARG A 75 -9.93 -9.23 11.44
N THR A 76 -9.79 -9.40 12.74
CA THR A 76 -9.84 -10.74 13.33
C THR A 76 -11.28 -11.22 13.43
N GLY A 77 -11.44 -12.48 13.82
CA GLY A 77 -12.76 -13.03 13.99
C GLY A 77 -13.56 -12.36 15.08
N THR A 78 -12.89 -11.67 16.02
CA THR A 78 -13.59 -10.94 17.07
C THR A 78 -13.91 -9.51 16.65
N GLY A 79 -13.54 -9.12 15.46
CA GLY A 79 -13.84 -7.77 14.98
C GLY A 79 -12.74 -6.77 15.19
N GLU A 80 -11.68 -7.14 15.86
CA GLU A 80 -10.57 -6.24 16.09
C GLU A 80 -9.68 -6.17 14.87
N VAL A 81 -9.03 -5.03 14.69
CA VAL A 81 -8.09 -4.85 13.59
C VAL A 81 -6.69 -5.04 14.13
N THR A 82 -5.92 -5.90 13.49
CA THR A 82 -4.53 -6.10 13.85
C THR A 82 -3.64 -5.63 12.71
N TRP A 83 -2.51 -5.05 13.07
CA TRP A 83 -1.54 -4.56 12.11
C TRP A 83 -0.23 -5.30 12.30
N ASN A 84 0.31 -5.83 11.21
CA ASN A 84 1.59 -6.51 11.22
C ASN A 84 2.51 -5.86 10.24
N ARG A 85 3.81 -5.96 10.49
CA ARG A 85 4.78 -5.44 9.53
C ARG A 85 4.65 -6.24 8.24
N TYR A 86 4.78 -5.53 7.16
CA TYR A 86 4.69 -6.13 5.84
C TYR A 86 5.84 -5.57 5.03
N PHE A 87 6.53 -6.43 4.32
CA PHE A 87 7.70 -6.02 3.55
C PHE A 87 7.39 -6.21 2.07
N PRO A 88 6.74 -5.23 1.46
CA PRO A 88 6.44 -5.35 0.04
C PRO A 88 7.74 -5.33 -0.75
N PRO A 89 7.77 -6.02 -1.87
CA PRO A 89 8.97 -5.99 -2.68
C PRO A 89 9.24 -4.57 -3.14
N ALA A 90 10.51 -4.19 -3.14
CA ALA A 90 10.88 -2.89 -3.65
C ALA A 90 10.56 -2.83 -5.13
N ALA A 91 10.34 -1.61 -5.61
CA ALA A 91 10.08 -1.44 -7.02
C ALA A 91 11.28 -1.96 -7.81
N PRO A 92 11.04 -2.73 -8.85
CA PRO A 92 12.17 -3.24 -9.61
C PRO A 92 12.87 -2.10 -10.33
N ASP A 93 14.17 -2.29 -10.53
CA ASP A 93 14.92 -1.37 -11.34
C ASP A 93 14.39 -1.46 -12.74
N ASP A 94 14.70 -0.47 -13.52
CA ASP A 94 14.23 -0.44 -14.87
C ASP A 94 14.52 -1.68 -15.63
N GLY A 95 15.66 -2.22 -15.43
CA GLY A 95 16.02 -3.41 -16.15
C GLY A 95 15.46 -4.64 -15.55
N GLN A 96 14.75 -4.50 -14.48
CA GLN A 96 14.26 -5.62 -13.76
C GLN A 96 12.85 -5.96 -14.10
N ALA A 97 12.44 -5.68 -15.27
CA ALA A 97 11.06 -5.92 -15.62
C ALA A 97 10.69 -7.32 -15.24
N PRO A 98 9.60 -7.48 -14.54
CA PRO A 98 9.25 -8.79 -14.05
C PRO A 98 9.05 -9.80 -15.15
N GLY A 99 8.64 -9.35 -16.24
CA GLY A 99 8.40 -10.27 -17.28
C GLY A 99 9.58 -11.05 -17.67
N ARG A 100 10.71 -10.46 -17.41
CA ARG A 100 11.89 -11.11 -17.81
C ARG A 100 12.20 -12.28 -17.03
N ILE A 101 11.64 -12.34 -15.92
CA ILE A 101 11.89 -13.39 -15.12
C ILE A 101 11.32 -14.55 -15.66
N GLY A 102 10.26 -14.38 -16.23
CA GLY A 102 9.68 -15.49 -16.79
C GLY A 102 10.60 -16.02 -17.72
N THR A 103 11.41 -15.23 -17.94
CA THR A 103 12.43 -15.66 -18.69
C THR A 103 12.96 -16.76 -18.24
#